data_37810fc2c5f02f5e6cdd0d491875fd69
#
_entry.id   37810fc2c5f02f5e6cdd0d491875fd69
#
_cell.length_a   1.000
_cell.length_b   1.000
_cell.length_c   1.000
_cell.angle_alpha   90.00
_cell.angle_beta   90.00
_cell.angle_gamma   90.00
#
_symmetry.space_group_name_H-M   'P 1'
#
loop_
_entity.id
_entity.type
_entity.pdbx_description
1 polymer ?
#
loop_
_entity_poly.entity_id
_entity_poly.type
_entity_poly.pdbx_seq_one_letter_code
_entity_poly.pdbx_strand_id
1 'polypeptide(L)'
;MKLLSKKRAFLASLLILFLTPSHAAEFEINFVETFDENYMLEVIQELKYEKNMRKIKTFLDKKHWIKRYEIKRNFFKPSSINIFSRKPIFVWNNDSFIDKDLVIFPRSKNSISNNMLMINCPEPLLYEVFSLIKHPIDSAGNKLILINFSSAEGWIFQFEDFEAKLGKSLDSHKIENLLKTIEYLYAKRKNPSIVDLRSNAGISLKYVK
;
A
#
# COMPACT_ATOMS: atom_id res chain seq x y z
N MET A 1 -3.09 44.78 -58.57
CA MET A 1 -2.70 45.06 -57.18
C MET A 1 -3.51 44.36 -56.07
N LYS A 2 -4.59 43.61 -56.37
CA LYS A 2 -5.45 42.95 -55.37
C LYS A 2 -5.05 41.47 -55.05
N LEU A 3 -4.22 40.82 -55.89
CA LEU A 3 -3.82 39.40 -55.69
C LEU A 3 -2.67 39.22 -54.66
N LEU A 4 -1.78 40.21 -54.53
CA LEU A 4 -0.66 40.14 -53.58
C LEU A 4 -1.09 40.31 -52.10
N SER A 5 -2.20 40.99 -51.86
CA SER A 5 -2.76 41.20 -50.51
C SER A 5 -3.33 39.91 -49.93
N LYS A 6 -3.99 39.07 -50.75
CA LYS A 6 -4.57 37.79 -50.28
C LYS A 6 -3.53 36.71 -49.92
N LYS A 7 -2.39 36.70 -50.67
CA LYS A 7 -1.29 35.76 -50.34
C LYS A 7 -0.55 36.14 -49.04
N ARG A 8 -0.41 37.42 -48.75
CA ARG A 8 0.20 37.89 -47.50
C ARG A 8 -0.69 37.62 -46.27
N ALA A 9 -2.01 37.77 -46.41
CA ALA A 9 -2.96 37.44 -45.34
C ALA A 9 -3.01 35.91 -45.07
N PHE A 10 -2.91 35.09 -46.11
CA PHE A 10 -2.88 33.62 -45.96
C PHE A 10 -1.59 33.14 -45.31
N LEU A 11 -0.43 33.71 -45.65
CA LEU A 11 0.84 33.41 -45.01
C LEU A 11 0.88 33.84 -43.54
N ALA A 12 0.29 35.00 -43.21
CA ALA A 12 0.20 35.48 -41.81
C ALA A 12 -0.73 34.61 -40.98
N SER A 13 -1.87 34.13 -41.53
CA SER A 13 -2.77 33.21 -40.82
C SER A 13 -2.15 31.82 -40.63
N LEU A 14 -1.36 31.35 -41.57
CA LEU A 14 -0.63 30.07 -41.45
C LEU A 14 0.47 30.15 -40.40
N LEU A 15 1.15 31.30 -40.26
CA LEU A 15 2.20 31.51 -39.26
C LEU A 15 1.63 31.62 -37.83
N ILE A 16 0.40 32.14 -37.69
CA ILE A 16 -0.27 32.21 -36.38
C ILE A 16 -0.73 30.83 -35.91
N LEU A 17 -1.04 29.89 -36.83
CA LEU A 17 -1.39 28.53 -36.48
C LEU A 17 -0.19 27.72 -35.90
N PHE A 18 1.05 28.12 -36.23
CA PHE A 18 2.27 27.52 -35.66
C PHE A 18 2.69 28.19 -34.35
N LEU A 19 2.08 29.30 -33.95
CA LEU A 19 2.43 30.04 -32.72
C LEU A 19 1.46 29.78 -31.56
N THR A 20 0.45 28.92 -31.73
CA THR A 20 -0.29 28.45 -30.56
C THR A 20 0.67 27.56 -29.77
N PRO A 21 1.08 27.95 -28.56
CA PRO A 21 1.87 27.07 -27.74
C PRO A 21 1.02 25.82 -27.54
N SER A 22 1.44 24.72 -28.13
CA SER A 22 0.92 23.43 -27.79
C SER A 22 1.14 23.24 -26.28
N HIS A 23 0.09 23.39 -25.49
CA HIS A 23 0.08 23.06 -24.06
C HIS A 23 0.09 21.54 -23.90
N ALA A 24 0.79 20.85 -24.78
CA ALA A 24 1.08 19.44 -24.58
C ALA A 24 1.87 19.31 -23.29
N ALA A 25 1.42 18.48 -22.40
CA ALA A 25 2.15 18.12 -21.21
C ALA A 25 3.58 17.74 -21.64
N GLU A 26 4.60 18.37 -21.04
CA GLU A 26 5.99 18.17 -21.41
C GLU A 26 6.46 16.76 -21.09
N PHE A 27 5.69 16.04 -20.25
CA PHE A 27 5.93 14.68 -19.83
C PHE A 27 4.66 13.83 -19.94
N GLU A 28 4.83 12.64 -20.48
CA GLU A 28 3.87 11.55 -20.37
C GLU A 28 4.13 10.80 -19.06
N ILE A 29 3.16 10.77 -18.13
CA ILE A 29 3.30 10.11 -16.83
C ILE A 29 2.63 8.75 -16.91
N ASN A 30 3.43 7.70 -16.76
CA ASN A 30 2.98 6.31 -16.81
C ASN A 30 3.13 5.67 -15.43
N PHE A 31 2.04 5.09 -14.92
CA PHE A 31 2.04 4.36 -13.65
C PHE A 31 2.08 2.86 -13.93
N VAL A 32 3.03 2.19 -13.30
CA VAL A 32 3.19 0.74 -13.40
C VAL A 32 2.79 0.11 -12.07
N GLU A 33 1.79 -0.79 -12.10
CA GLU A 33 1.33 -1.54 -10.93
C GLU A 33 0.78 -0.67 -9.78
N THR A 34 0.03 0.37 -10.10
CA THR A 34 -0.62 1.23 -9.10
C THR A 34 -1.75 0.50 -8.39
N PHE A 35 -1.87 0.73 -7.09
CA PHE A 35 -2.92 0.16 -6.24
C PHE A 35 -3.89 1.23 -5.70
N ASP A 36 -3.60 2.52 -5.87
CA ASP A 36 -4.40 3.63 -5.33
C ASP A 36 -4.43 4.83 -6.29
N GLU A 37 -5.63 5.16 -6.78
CA GLU A 37 -5.86 6.26 -7.72
C GLU A 37 -5.54 7.63 -7.13
N ASN A 38 -5.69 7.83 -5.81
CA ASN A 38 -5.44 9.12 -5.18
C ASN A 38 -3.97 9.53 -5.27
N TYR A 39 -3.06 8.57 -5.16
CA TYR A 39 -1.63 8.83 -5.35
C TYR A 39 -1.30 9.22 -6.80
N MET A 40 -1.98 8.58 -7.76
CA MET A 40 -1.81 8.93 -9.17
C MET A 40 -2.28 10.35 -9.44
N LEU A 41 -3.46 10.71 -8.94
CA LEU A 41 -4.06 12.03 -9.12
C LEU A 41 -3.17 13.13 -8.52
N GLU A 42 -2.61 12.90 -7.32
CA GLU A 42 -1.67 13.84 -6.69
C GLU A 42 -0.46 14.11 -7.58
N VAL A 43 0.16 13.06 -8.11
CA VAL A 43 1.34 13.19 -8.99
C VAL A 43 0.99 13.88 -10.30
N ILE A 44 -0.13 13.52 -10.92
CA ILE A 44 -0.58 14.13 -12.16
C ILE A 44 -0.83 15.64 -11.97
N GLN A 45 -1.53 16.02 -10.90
CA GLN A 45 -1.83 17.41 -10.60
C GLN A 45 -0.57 18.24 -10.38
N GLU A 46 0.39 17.73 -9.62
CA GLU A 46 1.62 18.45 -9.29
C GLU A 46 2.59 18.55 -10.47
N LEU A 47 2.69 17.48 -11.26
CA LEU A 47 3.66 17.43 -12.36
C LEU A 47 3.12 17.91 -13.70
N LYS A 48 1.82 18.14 -13.83
CA LYS A 48 1.16 18.51 -15.11
C LYS A 48 1.81 19.69 -15.83
N TYR A 49 2.30 20.67 -15.08
CA TYR A 49 2.87 21.90 -15.61
C TYR A 49 4.31 22.14 -15.17
N GLU A 50 4.91 21.22 -14.42
CA GLU A 50 6.28 21.39 -13.92
C GLU A 50 7.28 21.01 -15.02
N LYS A 51 8.18 21.97 -15.34
CA LYS A 51 9.23 21.80 -16.36
C LYS A 51 10.62 21.60 -15.76
N ASN A 52 10.76 21.95 -14.48
CA ASN A 52 12.05 21.89 -13.83
C ASN A 52 12.33 20.44 -13.34
N MET A 53 13.25 19.78 -14.00
CA MET A 53 13.66 18.42 -13.71
C MET A 53 14.11 18.20 -12.26
N ARG A 54 14.77 19.20 -11.63
CA ARG A 54 15.18 19.11 -10.24
C ARG A 54 13.97 19.08 -9.31
N LYS A 55 12.97 19.93 -9.58
CA LYS A 55 11.71 19.93 -8.79
C LYS A 55 10.94 18.63 -8.97
N ILE A 56 10.83 18.12 -10.20
CA ILE A 56 10.20 16.81 -10.48
C ILE A 56 10.85 15.71 -9.64
N LYS A 57 12.18 15.58 -9.71
CA LYS A 57 12.90 14.58 -8.91
C LYS A 57 12.67 14.76 -7.42
N THR A 58 12.86 15.98 -6.90
CA THR A 58 12.64 16.27 -5.47
C THR A 58 11.23 15.96 -5.01
N PHE A 59 10.22 16.18 -5.86
CA PHE A 59 8.84 15.81 -5.56
C PHE A 59 8.67 14.30 -5.51
N LEU A 60 9.14 13.56 -6.52
CA LEU A 60 9.03 12.11 -6.59
C LEU A 60 9.80 11.41 -5.45
N ASP A 61 11.01 11.90 -5.11
CA ASP A 61 11.83 11.36 -4.03
C ASP A 61 11.18 11.49 -2.64
N LYS A 62 10.29 12.47 -2.44
CA LYS A 62 9.53 12.66 -1.20
C LYS A 62 8.33 11.72 -1.07
N LYS A 63 7.95 11.01 -2.13
CA LYS A 63 6.78 10.12 -2.12
C LYS A 63 7.17 8.71 -1.70
N HIS A 64 7.04 8.39 -0.41
CA HIS A 64 7.43 7.09 0.15
C HIS A 64 6.70 5.90 -0.48
N TRP A 65 5.51 6.11 -1.09
CA TRP A 65 4.78 5.08 -1.83
C TRP A 65 5.39 4.75 -3.19
N ILE A 66 6.28 5.60 -3.72
CA ILE A 66 7.02 5.33 -4.96
C ILE A 66 8.21 4.42 -4.62
N LYS A 67 8.23 3.24 -5.25
CA LYS A 67 9.35 2.31 -5.10
C LYS A 67 10.57 2.76 -5.91
N ARG A 68 10.33 3.17 -7.16
CA ARG A 68 11.31 3.72 -8.09
C ARG A 68 10.61 4.47 -9.21
N TYR A 69 11.33 5.31 -9.91
CA TYR A 69 10.85 5.95 -11.14
C TYR A 69 11.95 6.00 -12.19
N GLU A 70 11.54 6.10 -13.46
CA GLU A 70 12.42 6.21 -14.61
C GLU A 70 12.01 7.41 -15.45
N ILE A 71 12.95 8.31 -15.75
CA ILE A 71 12.70 9.47 -16.60
C ILE A 71 13.42 9.24 -17.93
N LYS A 72 12.65 9.12 -19.01
CA LYS A 72 13.17 8.97 -20.38
C LYS A 72 12.97 10.28 -21.12
N ARG A 73 14.07 10.90 -21.55
CA ARG A 73 14.02 12.10 -22.40
C ARG A 73 13.99 11.67 -23.86
N ASN A 74 13.05 12.25 -24.59
CA ASN A 74 12.91 12.07 -26.02
C ASN A 74 13.10 13.43 -26.74
N PHE A 75 13.81 13.45 -27.85
CA PHE A 75 14.02 14.68 -28.62
C PHE A 75 12.84 14.99 -29.56
N PHE A 76 12.11 13.97 -30.02
CA PHE A 76 11.06 14.10 -31.01
C PHE A 76 9.64 13.77 -30.51
N LYS A 77 9.53 13.34 -29.23
CA LYS A 77 8.28 12.99 -28.57
C LYS A 77 8.27 13.57 -27.16
N PRO A 78 7.12 13.69 -26.50
CA PRO A 78 7.11 14.02 -25.09
C PRO A 78 8.03 13.10 -24.30
N SER A 79 8.77 13.66 -23.35
CA SER A 79 9.55 12.88 -22.40
C SER A 79 8.59 12.08 -21.51
N SER A 80 8.99 10.89 -21.04
CA SER A 80 8.14 10.07 -20.20
C SER A 80 8.71 9.86 -18.80
N ILE A 81 7.81 9.79 -17.82
CA ILE A 81 8.10 9.45 -16.44
C ILE A 81 7.34 8.17 -16.13
N ASN A 82 8.06 7.06 -15.95
CA ASN A 82 7.48 5.80 -15.53
C ASN A 82 7.63 5.66 -14.01
N ILE A 83 6.51 5.55 -13.30
CA ILE A 83 6.47 5.46 -11.83
C ILE A 83 6.05 4.06 -11.44
N PHE A 84 6.87 3.43 -10.59
CA PHE A 84 6.63 2.10 -10.04
C PHE A 84 6.25 2.25 -8.57
N SER A 85 5.03 1.90 -8.22
CA SER A 85 4.53 2.01 -6.86
C SER A 85 4.95 0.81 -5.99
N ARG A 86 4.98 1.03 -4.68
CA ARG A 86 5.06 -0.05 -3.70
C ARG A 86 3.72 -0.78 -3.65
N LYS A 87 3.77 -2.10 -3.46
CA LYS A 87 2.58 -2.92 -3.23
C LYS A 87 2.44 -3.14 -1.73
N PRO A 88 1.36 -2.65 -1.10
CA PRO A 88 1.13 -2.91 0.30
C PRO A 88 0.80 -4.38 0.51
N ILE A 89 1.27 -4.94 1.63
CA ILE A 89 0.92 -6.28 2.11
C ILE A 89 0.14 -6.22 3.42
N PHE A 90 0.33 -5.16 4.21
CA PHE A 90 -0.36 -4.92 5.49
C PHE A 90 -0.80 -3.48 5.64
N VAL A 91 -1.82 -3.28 6.47
CA VAL A 91 -2.21 -1.97 7.02
C VAL A 91 -1.67 -1.87 8.44
N TRP A 92 -0.94 -0.78 8.76
CA TRP A 92 -0.42 -0.54 10.09
C TRP A 92 -1.08 0.67 10.73
N ASN A 93 -1.57 0.49 11.97
CA ASN A 93 -2.24 1.51 12.78
C ASN A 93 -3.34 2.28 12.03
N ASN A 94 -3.95 1.66 11.02
CA ASN A 94 -5.02 2.19 10.18
C ASN A 94 -4.67 3.41 9.31
N ASP A 95 -3.50 3.99 9.39
CA ASP A 95 -3.07 5.19 8.68
C ASP A 95 -1.91 4.97 7.71
N SER A 96 -1.27 3.83 7.79
CA SER A 96 -0.09 3.50 7.00
C SER A 96 -0.19 2.15 6.32
N PHE A 97 0.53 2.00 5.21
CA PHE A 97 0.77 0.74 4.54
C PHE A 97 2.20 0.28 4.76
N ILE A 98 2.41 -1.02 4.65
CA ILE A 98 3.72 -1.65 4.70
C ILE A 98 3.87 -2.57 3.51
N ASP A 99 5.00 -2.48 2.80
CA ASP A 99 5.34 -3.37 1.70
C ASP A 99 6.18 -4.58 2.15
N LYS A 100 6.48 -5.47 1.20
CA LYS A 100 7.32 -6.66 1.44
C LYS A 100 8.76 -6.34 1.89
N ASP A 101 9.23 -5.14 1.62
CA ASP A 101 10.58 -4.67 1.98
C ASP A 101 10.54 -3.96 3.36
N LEU A 102 9.42 -4.03 4.08
CA LEU A 102 9.12 -3.43 5.38
C LEU A 102 9.17 -1.89 5.36
N VAL A 103 8.97 -1.29 4.20
CA VAL A 103 8.88 0.16 4.09
C VAL A 103 7.47 0.62 4.44
N ILE A 104 7.40 1.54 5.40
CA ILE A 104 6.16 2.18 5.84
C ILE A 104 5.89 3.39 4.93
N PHE A 105 4.66 3.51 4.45
CA PHE A 105 4.23 4.67 3.66
C PHE A 105 2.77 5.03 3.96
N PRO A 106 2.40 6.31 3.86
CA PRO A 106 1.07 6.79 4.23
C PRO A 106 -0.04 6.04 3.49
N ARG A 107 -1.14 5.77 4.15
CA ARG A 107 -2.37 5.27 3.53
C ARG A 107 -3.22 6.44 3.06
N SER A 108 -3.74 6.40 1.83
CA SER A 108 -4.71 7.40 1.41
C SER A 108 -6.07 7.15 2.07
N LYS A 109 -6.83 8.22 2.34
CA LYS A 109 -8.11 8.15 3.07
C LYS A 109 -9.16 7.25 2.41
N ASN A 110 -9.07 7.05 1.09
CA ASN A 110 -10.05 6.30 0.30
C ASN A 110 -9.49 4.98 -0.24
N SER A 111 -8.30 4.55 0.23
CA SER A 111 -7.70 3.32 -0.28
C SER A 111 -8.51 2.09 0.14
N ILE A 112 -8.80 1.23 -0.83
CA ILE A 112 -9.50 -0.04 -0.60
C ILE A 112 -8.52 -1.02 0.04
N SER A 113 -8.75 -1.35 1.31
CA SER A 113 -7.94 -2.33 2.05
C SER A 113 -8.74 -3.55 2.51
N ASN A 114 -9.89 -3.82 1.86
CA ASN A 114 -10.92 -4.73 2.37
C ASN A 114 -10.46 -6.18 2.65
N ASN A 115 -9.26 -6.55 2.22
CA ASN A 115 -8.74 -7.92 2.40
C ASN A 115 -7.32 -7.98 2.95
N MET A 116 -6.76 -6.85 3.41
CA MET A 116 -5.40 -6.82 3.95
C MET A 116 -5.43 -7.08 5.45
N LEU A 117 -4.44 -7.84 5.93
CA LEU A 117 -4.20 -7.99 7.36
C LEU A 117 -3.90 -6.62 7.98
N MET A 118 -4.59 -6.29 9.07
CA MET A 118 -4.34 -5.08 9.86
C MET A 118 -3.43 -5.42 11.04
N ILE A 119 -2.48 -4.54 11.32
CA ILE A 119 -1.55 -4.69 12.46
C ILE A 119 -1.57 -3.39 13.25
N ASN A 120 -2.02 -3.46 14.50
CA ASN A 120 -2.03 -2.33 15.43
C ASN A 120 -1.02 -2.62 16.55
N CYS A 121 0.14 -1.97 16.49
CA CYS A 121 1.17 -2.09 17.52
C CYS A 121 2.14 -0.90 17.44
N PRO A 122 2.89 -0.62 18.53
CA PRO A 122 4.02 0.28 18.47
C PRO A 122 5.08 -0.17 17.46
N GLU A 123 5.74 0.79 16.79
CA GLU A 123 6.73 0.53 15.75
C GLU A 123 7.83 -0.48 16.15
N PRO A 124 8.42 -0.44 17.36
CA PRO A 124 9.45 -1.41 17.75
C PRO A 124 8.97 -2.87 17.73
N LEU A 125 7.67 -3.10 18.00
CA LEU A 125 7.07 -4.43 18.03
C LEU A 125 6.67 -4.93 16.63
N LEU A 126 6.63 -4.05 15.65
CA LEU A 126 6.25 -4.39 14.29
C LEU A 126 7.19 -5.45 13.67
N TYR A 127 8.49 -5.32 13.92
CA TYR A 127 9.50 -6.27 13.42
C TYR A 127 9.38 -7.66 14.04
N GLU A 128 8.93 -7.77 15.30
CA GLU A 128 8.64 -9.06 15.92
C GLU A 128 7.52 -9.80 15.18
N VAL A 129 6.43 -9.08 14.91
CA VAL A 129 5.29 -9.61 14.16
C VAL A 129 5.73 -10.11 12.79
N PHE A 130 6.51 -9.32 12.05
CA PHE A 130 6.99 -9.72 10.72
C PHE A 130 7.85 -10.98 10.74
N SER A 131 8.73 -11.11 11.73
CA SER A 131 9.60 -12.28 11.82
C SER A 131 8.80 -13.58 11.97
N LEU A 132 7.61 -13.50 12.54
CA LEU A 132 6.74 -14.63 12.87
C LEU A 132 5.67 -14.92 11.80
N ILE A 133 5.15 -13.88 11.13
CA ILE A 133 4.11 -14.00 10.09
C ILE A 133 4.70 -14.45 8.73
N LYS A 134 5.97 -14.75 8.62
CA LYS A 134 6.57 -15.29 7.37
C LYS A 134 5.93 -16.59 6.89
N HIS A 135 5.21 -17.28 7.77
CA HIS A 135 4.40 -18.45 7.43
C HIS A 135 2.94 -18.04 7.37
N PRO A 136 2.19 -18.44 6.32
CA PRO A 136 0.77 -18.15 6.24
C PRO A 136 0.06 -18.73 7.48
N ILE A 137 -0.42 -17.82 8.34
CA ILE A 137 -1.27 -18.19 9.48
C ILE A 137 -2.69 -18.52 9.00
N ASP A 138 -2.97 -18.30 7.73
CA ASP A 138 -4.21 -18.69 7.05
C ASP A 138 -4.24 -20.21 6.87
N SER A 139 -4.36 -20.93 7.98
CA SER A 139 -4.49 -22.37 7.95
C SER A 139 -5.94 -22.78 8.21
N ALA A 140 -6.38 -23.79 7.48
CA ALA A 140 -7.67 -24.45 7.69
C ALA A 140 -8.92 -23.57 7.49
N GLY A 141 -8.88 -22.57 6.59
CA GLY A 141 -10.04 -21.76 6.23
C GLY A 141 -10.36 -20.61 7.17
N ASN A 142 -9.60 -20.41 8.24
CA ASN A 142 -9.74 -19.25 9.13
C ASN A 142 -8.75 -18.17 8.73
N LYS A 143 -9.26 -17.05 8.25
CA LYS A 143 -8.46 -15.90 7.83
C LYS A 143 -8.12 -15.04 9.04
N LEU A 144 -6.84 -14.70 9.20
CA LEU A 144 -6.38 -13.70 10.15
C LEU A 144 -6.70 -12.30 9.61
N ILE A 145 -7.46 -11.50 10.38
CA ILE A 145 -7.95 -10.18 9.96
C ILE A 145 -7.15 -9.06 10.62
N LEU A 146 -6.86 -9.22 11.94
CA LEU A 146 -6.25 -8.18 12.75
C LEU A 146 -5.27 -8.78 13.75
N ILE A 147 -4.11 -8.16 13.88
CA ILE A 147 -3.15 -8.35 14.98
C ILE A 147 -3.15 -7.06 15.78
N ASN A 148 -3.48 -7.16 17.06
CA ASN A 148 -3.49 -6.02 17.97
C ASN A 148 -2.58 -6.25 19.17
N PHE A 149 -1.84 -5.23 19.57
CA PHE A 149 -1.08 -5.23 20.82
C PHE A 149 -1.59 -4.14 21.75
N SER A 150 -1.83 -4.52 23.00
CA SER A 150 -2.07 -3.58 24.09
C SER A 150 -1.17 -3.88 25.29
N SER A 151 -0.78 -2.85 26.03
CA SER A 151 0.03 -3.03 27.25
C SER A 151 -0.71 -3.82 28.34
N ALA A 152 -2.05 -3.80 28.33
CA ALA A 152 -2.89 -4.49 29.31
C ALA A 152 -3.01 -6.00 28.99
N GLU A 153 -3.34 -6.37 27.77
CA GLU A 153 -3.65 -7.75 27.38
C GLU A 153 -2.52 -8.44 26.60
N GLY A 154 -1.58 -7.68 26.04
CA GLY A 154 -0.54 -8.17 25.13
C GLY A 154 -1.06 -8.33 23.72
N TRP A 155 -0.60 -9.36 23.03
CA TRP A 155 -0.94 -9.69 21.66
C TRP A 155 -2.27 -10.42 21.57
N ILE A 156 -3.12 -9.93 20.68
CA ILE A 156 -4.43 -10.48 20.32
C ILE A 156 -4.47 -10.65 18.81
N PHE A 157 -4.76 -11.87 18.36
CA PHE A 157 -4.92 -12.20 16.94
C PHE A 157 -6.42 -12.43 16.68
N GLN A 158 -7.02 -11.60 15.86
CA GLN A 158 -8.42 -11.69 15.46
C GLN A 158 -8.55 -12.46 14.15
N PHE A 159 -9.17 -13.60 14.21
CA PHE A 159 -9.58 -14.38 13.06
C PHE A 159 -11.05 -14.06 12.69
N GLU A 160 -11.52 -14.58 11.55
CA GLU A 160 -12.92 -14.40 11.15
C GLU A 160 -13.89 -14.94 12.20
N ASP A 161 -13.61 -16.10 12.81
CA ASP A 161 -14.51 -16.83 13.69
C ASP A 161 -14.17 -16.70 15.18
N PHE A 162 -12.95 -16.34 15.55
CA PHE A 162 -12.50 -16.30 16.94
C PHE A 162 -11.37 -15.30 17.18
N GLU A 163 -11.13 -15.03 18.46
CA GLU A 163 -10.02 -14.25 18.97
C GLU A 163 -9.00 -15.15 19.68
N ALA A 164 -7.70 -15.01 19.37
CA ALA A 164 -6.62 -15.72 20.08
C ALA A 164 -5.82 -14.73 20.93
N LYS A 165 -5.73 -14.99 22.26
CA LYS A 165 -4.97 -14.20 23.22
C LYS A 165 -3.60 -14.85 23.48
N LEU A 166 -2.52 -14.18 23.09
CA LEU A 166 -1.14 -14.70 23.16
C LEU A 166 -0.33 -14.13 24.32
N GLY A 167 -0.81 -13.03 24.95
CA GLY A 167 -0.13 -12.37 26.06
C GLY A 167 1.00 -11.44 25.59
N LYS A 168 1.86 -11.02 26.53
CA LYS A 168 2.81 -9.92 26.30
C LYS A 168 4.01 -10.27 25.44
N SER A 169 4.44 -11.52 25.42
CA SER A 169 5.55 -12.00 24.58
C SER A 169 4.99 -12.71 23.36
N LEU A 170 5.57 -12.46 22.20
CA LEU A 170 5.27 -13.15 20.96
C LEU A 170 6.54 -13.89 20.52
N ASP A 171 6.50 -15.22 20.56
CA ASP A 171 7.61 -16.08 20.17
C ASP A 171 7.15 -17.20 19.24
N SER A 172 8.10 -17.90 18.64
CA SER A 172 7.82 -19.00 17.69
C SER A 172 7.03 -20.13 18.32
N HIS A 173 7.25 -20.44 19.58
CA HIS A 173 6.55 -21.52 20.30
C HIS A 173 5.05 -21.18 20.47
N LYS A 174 4.72 -19.92 20.79
CA LYS A 174 3.32 -19.49 20.87
C LYS A 174 2.61 -19.52 19.52
N ILE A 175 3.30 -19.13 18.46
CA ILE A 175 2.74 -19.23 17.10
C ILE A 175 2.53 -20.69 16.72
N GLU A 176 3.49 -21.57 17.00
CA GLU A 176 3.33 -23.00 16.74
C GLU A 176 2.15 -23.61 17.51
N ASN A 177 1.99 -23.25 18.80
CA ASN A 177 0.85 -23.67 19.60
C ASN A 177 -0.49 -23.13 19.06
N LEU A 178 -0.50 -21.90 18.59
CA LEU A 178 -1.68 -21.31 17.93
C LEU A 178 -2.05 -22.12 16.69
N LEU A 179 -1.09 -22.41 15.81
CA LEU A 179 -1.33 -23.20 14.59
C LEU A 179 -1.86 -24.59 14.90
N LYS A 180 -1.22 -25.32 15.83
CA LYS A 180 -1.70 -26.64 16.28
C LYS A 180 -3.11 -26.58 16.88
N THR A 181 -3.41 -25.49 17.58
CA THR A 181 -4.75 -25.30 18.15
C THR A 181 -5.79 -25.08 17.06
N ILE A 182 -5.50 -24.27 16.06
CA ILE A 182 -6.39 -24.02 14.91
C ILE A 182 -6.66 -25.35 14.19
N GLU A 183 -5.63 -26.14 13.89
CA GLU A 183 -5.76 -27.47 13.27
C GLU A 183 -6.66 -28.40 14.10
N TYR A 184 -6.45 -28.44 15.42
CA TYR A 184 -7.27 -29.24 16.34
C TYR A 184 -8.74 -28.79 16.33
N LEU A 185 -8.98 -27.47 16.40
CA LEU A 185 -10.34 -26.92 16.39
C LEU A 185 -11.06 -27.28 15.11
N TYR A 186 -10.39 -27.15 13.98
CA TYR A 186 -10.93 -27.51 12.67
C TYR A 186 -11.24 -29.00 12.59
N ALA A 187 -10.28 -29.88 12.96
CA ALA A 187 -10.45 -31.34 12.93
C ALA A 187 -11.60 -31.81 13.83
N LYS A 188 -11.83 -31.11 14.96
CA LYS A 188 -12.90 -31.44 15.91
C LYS A 188 -14.19 -30.68 15.68
N ARG A 189 -14.28 -29.84 14.65
CA ARG A 189 -15.41 -28.96 14.34
C ARG A 189 -15.86 -28.12 15.55
N LYS A 190 -14.88 -27.58 16.30
CA LYS A 190 -15.11 -26.75 17.47
C LYS A 190 -14.97 -25.29 17.10
N ASN A 191 -15.95 -24.47 17.44
CA ASN A 191 -15.96 -23.05 17.15
C ASN A 191 -16.00 -22.23 18.47
N PRO A 192 -14.88 -22.12 19.21
CA PRO A 192 -14.80 -21.21 20.35
C PRO A 192 -14.82 -19.77 19.88
N SER A 193 -15.30 -18.86 20.71
CA SER A 193 -15.18 -17.42 20.47
C SER A 193 -13.81 -16.86 20.90
N ILE A 194 -13.19 -17.48 21.90
CA ILE A 194 -11.86 -17.09 22.40
C ILE A 194 -10.98 -18.33 22.60
N VAL A 195 -9.75 -18.21 22.14
CA VAL A 195 -8.65 -19.19 22.38
C VAL A 195 -7.58 -18.46 23.20
N ASP A 196 -7.42 -18.84 24.46
CA ASP A 196 -6.46 -18.20 25.36
C ASP A 196 -5.19 -19.04 25.50
N LEU A 197 -4.08 -18.52 24.95
CA LEU A 197 -2.73 -19.11 24.94
C LEU A 197 -1.75 -18.35 25.85
N ARG A 198 -2.23 -17.50 26.74
CA ARG A 198 -1.36 -16.71 27.63
C ARG A 198 -0.61 -17.59 28.64
N SER A 199 -1.21 -18.70 29.03
CA SER A 199 -0.58 -19.64 29.99
C SER A 199 0.30 -20.66 29.27
N ASN A 200 1.48 -20.93 29.83
CA ASN A 200 2.34 -22.02 29.35
C ASN A 200 1.86 -23.41 29.84
N ALA A 201 0.89 -23.44 30.77
CA ALA A 201 0.38 -24.71 31.35
C ALA A 201 -0.73 -25.34 30.51
N GLY A 202 -1.29 -24.62 29.53
CA GLY A 202 -2.35 -25.16 28.70
C GLY A 202 -3.14 -24.06 27.96
N ILE A 203 -4.10 -24.50 27.15
CA ILE A 203 -4.94 -23.64 26.30
C ILE A 203 -6.36 -23.64 26.87
N SER A 204 -6.92 -22.46 27.03
CA SER A 204 -8.32 -22.30 27.46
C SER A 204 -9.20 -21.91 26.27
N LEU A 205 -10.36 -22.53 26.15
CA LEU A 205 -11.35 -22.27 25.12
C LEU A 205 -12.62 -21.72 25.75
N LYS A 206 -13.11 -20.58 25.24
CA LYS A 206 -14.37 -19.99 25.64
C LYS A 206 -15.37 -20.09 24.49
N TYR A 207 -16.57 -20.54 24.77
CA TYR A 207 -17.68 -20.62 23.84
C TYR A 207 -18.72 -19.56 24.25
N VAL A 208 -19.23 -18.79 23.27
CA VAL A 208 -20.44 -17.98 23.49
C VAL A 208 -21.63 -18.92 23.48
N LYS A 209 -22.48 -18.81 24.49
CA LYS A 209 -23.77 -19.52 24.55
C LYS A 209 -24.75 -18.85 23.63
#